data_5e39c7ae2972a48677b7b25bf9301df3
#
_entry.id   5e39c7ae2972a48677b7b25bf9301df3
#
_cell.length_a   1.000
_cell.length_b   1.000
_cell.length_c   1.000
_cell.angle_alpha   90.00
_cell.angle_beta   90.00
_cell.angle_gamma   90.00
#
_symmetry.space_group_name_H-M   'P 1'
#
loop_
_entity.id
_entity.type
_entity.pdbx_description
1 polymer ?
#
loop_
_entity_poly.entity_id
_entity_poly.type
_entity_poly.pdbx_seq_one_letter_code
_entity_poly.pdbx_strand_id
1 'polypeptide(L)'
;MLLGLIAGTSTQLSPDGVKGILIYLLVYTFMNLGAFGVITSLRTRNVIGDELDDLNGLYSRAPVEAALMLIFLLSLAGIPPLAGFWGKYFIFLSLIETGHYALASLGVLYSVFGLYYYLKMANAMFMGQPEERGLLPVSWTMRAALAVTGFATLFIGVLPDRFIHLVTWSLVIVQNPVARVMH
;
A
#
# COMPACT_ATOMS: atom_id res chain seq x y z
N MET A 1 9.96 -3.13 -5.68
CA MET A 1 10.20 -2.41 -6.94
C MET A 1 11.40 -2.96 -7.69
N LEU A 2 12.61 -3.01 -7.13
CA LEU A 2 13.83 -3.58 -7.75
C LEU A 2 13.61 -5.02 -8.25
N LEU A 3 12.92 -5.87 -7.48
CA LEU A 3 12.60 -7.24 -7.87
C LEU A 3 11.78 -7.33 -9.16
N GLY A 4 10.83 -6.41 -9.34
CA GLY A 4 10.04 -6.33 -10.57
C GLY A 4 10.87 -5.90 -11.78
N LEU A 5 11.86 -5.01 -11.58
CA LEU A 5 12.79 -4.62 -12.64
C LEU A 5 13.66 -5.80 -13.09
N ILE A 6 14.17 -6.60 -12.13
CA ILE A 6 14.97 -7.79 -12.45
C ILE A 6 14.14 -8.77 -13.28
N ALA A 7 12.89 -9.02 -12.90
CA ALA A 7 11.99 -9.88 -13.66
C ALA A 7 11.65 -9.32 -15.05
N GLY A 8 11.60 -7.99 -15.20
CA GLY A 8 11.33 -7.32 -16.48
C GLY A 8 12.55 -7.18 -17.41
N THR A 9 13.79 -7.33 -16.91
CA THR A 9 15.03 -7.19 -17.69
C THR A 9 15.66 -8.51 -18.12
N SER A 10 15.16 -9.65 -17.63
CA SER A 10 15.51 -10.95 -18.20
C SER A 10 15.07 -10.99 -19.68
N THR A 11 15.84 -11.58 -20.54
CA THR A 11 15.89 -11.55 -22.03
C THR A 11 14.54 -11.64 -22.77
N GLN A 12 13.46 -11.83 -22.04
CA GLN A 12 12.08 -11.62 -22.47
C GLN A 12 11.40 -10.78 -21.37
N LEU A 13 11.09 -9.52 -21.68
CA LEU A 13 10.22 -8.69 -20.85
C LEU A 13 8.96 -9.50 -20.54
N SER A 14 8.86 -10.07 -19.34
CA SER A 14 7.61 -10.70 -18.96
C SER A 14 6.59 -9.57 -18.82
N PRO A 15 5.50 -9.57 -19.61
CA PRO A 15 4.47 -8.53 -19.55
C PRO A 15 3.93 -8.37 -18.13
N ASP A 16 3.92 -9.44 -17.36
CA ASP A 16 3.46 -9.48 -15.98
C ASP A 16 4.41 -8.80 -14.99
N GLY A 17 5.72 -8.79 -15.26
CA GLY A 17 6.70 -8.04 -14.45
C GLY A 17 6.49 -6.53 -14.54
N VAL A 18 6.34 -5.99 -15.76
CA VAL A 18 6.07 -4.56 -15.98
C VAL A 18 4.71 -4.17 -15.41
N LYS A 19 3.70 -4.99 -15.63
CA LYS A 19 2.35 -4.83 -15.07
C LYS A 19 2.39 -4.80 -13.55
N GLY A 20 3.11 -5.73 -12.94
CA GLY A 20 3.28 -5.79 -11.48
C GLY A 20 3.93 -4.51 -10.92
N ILE A 21 4.95 -3.97 -11.60
CA ILE A 21 5.61 -2.71 -11.20
C ILE A 21 4.62 -1.54 -11.24
N LEU A 22 3.85 -1.40 -12.32
CA LEU A 22 2.91 -0.30 -12.48
C LEU A 22 1.78 -0.37 -11.44
N ILE A 23 1.21 -1.56 -11.22
CA ILE A 23 0.21 -1.79 -10.18
C ILE A 23 0.78 -1.45 -8.81
N TYR A 24 1.99 -1.97 -8.51
CA TYR A 24 2.65 -1.72 -7.23
C TYR A 24 2.90 -0.23 -7.00
N LEU A 25 3.45 0.50 -7.99
CA LEU A 25 3.74 1.93 -7.86
C LEU A 25 2.48 2.74 -7.56
N LEU A 26 1.41 2.48 -8.28
CA LEU A 26 0.18 3.23 -8.11
C LEU A 26 -0.47 2.94 -6.75
N VAL A 27 -0.60 1.68 -6.39
CA VAL A 27 -1.12 1.26 -5.10
C VAL A 27 -0.26 1.80 -3.96
N TYR A 28 1.07 1.73 -4.09
CA TYR A 28 2.04 2.23 -3.12
C TYR A 28 1.89 3.74 -2.91
N THR A 29 1.60 4.48 -3.96
CA THR A 29 1.34 5.94 -3.86
C THR A 29 0.15 6.23 -2.96
N PHE A 30 -0.99 5.59 -3.17
CA PHE A 30 -2.18 5.78 -2.34
C PHE A 30 -1.96 5.36 -0.88
N MET A 31 -1.35 4.21 -0.65
CA MET A 31 -1.08 3.71 0.70
C MET A 31 -0.15 4.63 1.48
N ASN A 32 0.95 5.10 0.86
CA ASN A 32 1.89 5.99 1.53
C ASN A 32 1.31 7.38 1.77
N LEU A 33 0.64 7.97 0.77
CA LEU A 33 -0.05 9.25 0.96
C LEU A 33 -1.06 9.16 2.10
N GLY A 34 -1.79 8.05 2.19
CA GLY A 34 -2.73 7.80 3.28
C GLY A 34 -2.03 7.67 4.63
N ALA A 35 -1.06 6.77 4.76
CA ALA A 35 -0.35 6.52 6.01
C ALA A 35 0.39 7.77 6.52
N PHE A 36 1.17 8.42 5.66
CA PHE A 36 1.87 9.66 6.02
C PHE A 36 0.90 10.82 6.25
N GLY A 37 -0.23 10.87 5.55
CA GLY A 37 -1.28 11.84 5.79
C GLY A 37 -1.86 11.73 7.20
N VAL A 38 -2.10 10.51 7.71
CA VAL A 38 -2.50 10.29 9.09
C VAL A 38 -1.44 10.81 10.05
N ILE A 39 -0.17 10.37 9.88
CA ILE A 39 0.94 10.79 10.75
C ILE A 39 1.08 12.32 10.75
N THR A 40 1.07 12.95 9.58
CA THR A 40 1.18 14.41 9.46
C THR A 40 0.03 15.13 10.13
N SER A 41 -1.20 14.61 10.00
CA SER A 41 -2.39 15.17 10.65
C SER A 41 -2.28 15.17 12.16
N LEU A 42 -1.68 14.13 12.72
CA LEU A 42 -1.50 13.97 14.16
C LEU A 42 -0.29 14.79 14.69
N ARG A 43 0.80 14.82 13.92
CA ARG A 43 2.03 15.58 14.25
C ARG A 43 1.80 17.11 14.28
N THR A 44 1.07 17.65 13.32
CA THR A 44 0.76 19.09 13.24
C THR A 44 0.08 19.62 14.51
N ARG A 45 -0.40 18.73 15.37
CA ARG A 45 -1.13 19.03 16.60
C ARG A 45 -0.36 18.71 17.88
N ASN A 46 0.93 18.44 17.77
CA ASN A 46 1.81 18.02 18.87
C ASN A 46 1.31 16.77 19.63
N VAL A 47 0.54 15.91 18.95
CA VAL A 47 -0.04 14.71 19.54
C VAL A 47 0.86 13.50 19.40
N ILE A 48 1.63 13.48 18.32
CA ILE A 48 2.58 12.41 18.02
C ILE A 48 3.95 13.06 17.83
N GLY A 49 4.94 12.58 18.57
CA GLY A 49 6.36 12.85 18.35
C GLY A 49 6.95 11.92 17.29
N ASP A 50 8.19 11.52 17.48
CA ASP A 50 8.93 10.65 16.58
C ASP A 50 8.98 9.18 17.07
N GLU A 51 8.30 8.85 18.18
CA GLU A 51 8.34 7.53 18.80
C GLU A 51 7.09 6.71 18.53
N LEU A 52 7.27 5.38 18.52
CA LEU A 52 6.15 4.45 18.32
C LEU A 52 5.13 4.52 19.46
N ASP A 53 5.61 4.85 20.64
CA ASP A 53 4.80 4.93 21.87
C ASP A 53 3.78 6.08 21.83
N ASP A 54 4.05 7.11 21.03
CA ASP A 54 3.13 8.22 20.79
C ASP A 54 1.82 7.78 20.10
N LEU A 55 1.86 6.64 19.42
CA LEU A 55 0.68 6.02 18.80
C LEU A 55 -0.20 5.27 19.78
N ASN A 56 0.26 5.08 21.06
CA ASN A 56 -0.47 4.29 22.03
C ASN A 56 -1.89 4.83 22.27
N GLY A 57 -2.88 3.94 22.14
CA GLY A 57 -4.27 4.26 22.35
C GLY A 57 -4.87 5.26 21.35
N LEU A 58 -4.28 5.42 20.17
CA LEU A 58 -4.78 6.34 19.14
C LEU A 58 -6.26 6.08 18.82
N TYR A 59 -6.71 4.83 18.84
CA TYR A 59 -8.10 4.47 18.57
C TYR A 59 -9.08 5.15 19.54
N SER A 60 -8.73 5.33 20.81
CA SER A 60 -9.57 6.00 21.81
C SER A 60 -9.62 7.52 21.62
N ARG A 61 -8.62 8.12 20.95
CA ARG A 61 -8.47 9.57 20.76
C ARG A 61 -8.92 10.04 19.38
N ALA A 62 -8.65 9.24 18.35
CA ALA A 62 -8.96 9.53 16.94
C ALA A 62 -9.34 8.22 16.20
N PRO A 63 -10.57 7.68 16.43
CA PRO A 63 -10.97 6.36 15.95
C PRO A 63 -10.98 6.24 14.43
N VAL A 64 -11.36 7.30 13.72
CA VAL A 64 -11.41 7.30 12.25
C VAL A 64 -10.00 7.25 11.66
N GLU A 65 -9.10 8.07 12.18
CA GLU A 65 -7.70 8.13 11.78
C GLU A 65 -6.97 6.83 12.09
N ALA A 66 -7.24 6.23 13.25
CA ALA A 66 -6.69 4.94 13.64
C ALA A 66 -7.18 3.81 12.72
N ALA A 67 -8.47 3.79 12.38
CA ALA A 67 -9.02 2.80 11.47
C ALA A 67 -8.46 2.93 10.05
N LEU A 68 -8.33 4.15 9.52
CA LEU A 68 -7.71 4.41 8.22
C LEU A 68 -6.24 4.02 8.22
N MET A 69 -5.49 4.36 9.27
CA MET A 69 -4.10 3.95 9.42
C MET A 69 -3.95 2.42 9.43
N LEU A 70 -4.84 1.71 10.13
CA LEU A 70 -4.86 0.24 10.12
C LEU A 70 -5.03 -0.31 8.70
N ILE A 71 -5.96 0.23 7.91
CA ILE A 71 -6.18 -0.17 6.52
C ILE A 71 -4.90 0.03 5.70
N PHE A 72 -4.23 1.17 5.84
CA PHE A 72 -2.98 1.43 5.13
C PHE A 72 -1.85 0.49 5.57
N LEU A 73 -1.68 0.24 6.87
CA LEU A 73 -0.67 -0.66 7.41
C LEU A 73 -0.89 -2.11 6.94
N LEU A 74 -2.12 -2.62 6.98
CA LEU A 74 -2.46 -3.95 6.50
C LEU A 74 -2.27 -4.07 4.98
N SER A 75 -2.55 -3.01 4.23
CA SER A 75 -2.29 -2.96 2.79
C SER A 75 -0.80 -2.93 2.49
N LEU A 76 0.01 -2.15 3.22
CA LEU A 76 1.47 -2.15 3.14
C LEU A 76 2.07 -3.51 3.52
N ALA A 77 1.50 -4.18 4.49
CA ALA A 77 1.85 -5.55 4.84
C ALA A 77 1.59 -6.53 3.68
N GLY A 78 0.59 -6.25 2.85
CA GLY A 78 0.18 -7.10 1.73
C GLY A 78 -0.82 -8.18 2.13
N ILE A 79 -1.72 -7.85 3.07
CA ILE A 79 -2.78 -8.79 3.51
C ILE A 79 -3.96 -8.73 2.52
N PRO A 80 -4.44 -9.89 2.01
CA PRO A 80 -5.68 -9.93 1.25
C PRO A 80 -6.87 -9.49 2.12
N PRO A 81 -7.86 -8.81 1.59
CA PRO A 81 -8.13 -8.41 0.20
C PRO A 81 -7.69 -6.97 -0.13
N LEU A 82 -6.59 -6.47 0.45
CA LEU A 82 -6.16 -5.09 0.27
C LEU A 82 -5.28 -4.91 -0.97
N ALA A 83 -5.19 -3.68 -1.46
CA ALA A 83 -4.53 -3.34 -2.71
C ALA A 83 -3.05 -3.74 -2.76
N GLY A 84 -2.31 -3.61 -1.65
CA GLY A 84 -0.90 -3.95 -1.55
C GLY A 84 -0.58 -5.42 -1.80
N PHE A 85 -1.54 -6.32 -1.55
CA PHE A 85 -1.41 -7.73 -1.88
C PHE A 85 -1.21 -7.95 -3.38
N TRP A 86 -2.03 -7.35 -4.22
CA TRP A 86 -1.99 -7.55 -5.67
C TRP A 86 -0.68 -7.05 -6.29
N GLY A 87 -0.17 -5.92 -5.83
CA GLY A 87 1.13 -5.42 -6.29
C GLY A 87 2.28 -6.40 -5.99
N LYS A 88 2.34 -6.95 -4.78
CA LYS A 88 3.33 -7.95 -4.39
C LYS A 88 3.12 -9.27 -5.13
N TYR A 89 1.89 -9.71 -5.27
CA TYR A 89 1.53 -10.95 -5.95
C TYR A 89 2.08 -10.99 -7.37
N PHE A 90 1.84 -9.96 -8.19
CA PHE A 90 2.34 -9.93 -9.57
C PHE A 90 3.86 -9.87 -9.65
N ILE A 91 4.52 -9.17 -8.72
CA ILE A 91 5.99 -9.14 -8.68
C ILE A 91 6.55 -10.52 -8.35
N PHE A 92 6.01 -11.22 -7.37
CA PHE A 92 6.48 -12.56 -6.99
C PHE A 92 6.16 -13.59 -8.07
N LEU A 93 4.98 -13.52 -8.68
CA LEU A 93 4.61 -14.37 -9.80
C LEU A 93 5.60 -14.24 -10.95
N SER A 94 5.93 -13.01 -11.35
CA SER A 94 6.89 -12.72 -12.40
C SER A 94 8.30 -13.24 -12.09
N LEU A 95 8.76 -13.16 -10.83
CA LEU A 95 10.05 -13.72 -10.40
C LEU A 95 10.07 -15.26 -10.50
N ILE A 96 8.95 -15.90 -10.18
CA ILE A 96 8.83 -17.37 -10.29
C ILE A 96 8.83 -17.80 -11.75
N GLU A 97 8.06 -17.12 -12.61
CA GLU A 97 8.00 -17.39 -14.07
C GLU A 97 9.34 -17.21 -14.76
N THR A 98 10.14 -16.25 -14.29
CA THR A 98 11.49 -16.00 -14.83
C THR A 98 12.59 -16.85 -14.16
N GLY A 99 12.23 -17.80 -13.29
CA GLY A 99 13.16 -18.72 -12.64
C GLY A 99 13.96 -18.14 -11.49
N HIS A 100 13.65 -16.92 -11.02
CA HIS A 100 14.37 -16.24 -9.94
C HIS A 100 13.83 -16.62 -8.55
N TYR A 101 13.75 -17.92 -8.26
CA TYR A 101 13.18 -18.47 -7.02
C TYR A 101 13.85 -17.95 -5.74
N ALA A 102 15.18 -17.80 -5.75
CA ALA A 102 15.92 -17.31 -4.60
C ALA A 102 15.52 -15.85 -4.27
N LEU A 103 15.34 -15.00 -5.28
CA LEU A 103 14.91 -13.62 -5.10
C LEU A 103 13.45 -13.54 -4.63
N ALA A 104 12.58 -14.40 -5.16
CA ALA A 104 11.20 -14.50 -4.71
C ALA A 104 11.13 -14.89 -3.22
N SER A 105 11.88 -15.92 -2.83
CA SER A 105 11.94 -16.37 -1.43
C SER A 105 12.46 -15.29 -0.48
N LEU A 106 13.50 -14.58 -0.85
CA LEU A 106 14.03 -13.45 -0.08
C LEU A 106 13.00 -12.33 0.03
N GLY A 107 12.31 -12.00 -1.07
CA GLY A 107 11.26 -10.98 -1.08
C GLY A 107 10.09 -11.31 -0.15
N VAL A 108 9.66 -12.58 -0.12
CA VAL A 108 8.64 -13.07 0.82
C VAL A 108 9.12 -12.94 2.26
N LEU A 109 10.37 -13.36 2.54
CA LEU A 109 10.95 -13.25 3.88
C LEU A 109 10.98 -11.80 4.38
N TYR A 110 11.45 -10.85 3.56
CA TYR A 110 11.42 -9.44 3.90
C TYR A 110 9.99 -8.90 4.10
N SER A 111 9.01 -9.41 3.35
CA SER A 111 7.60 -9.04 3.55
C SER A 111 7.07 -9.48 4.91
N VAL A 112 7.53 -10.62 5.43
CA VAL A 112 7.16 -11.11 6.78
C VAL A 112 7.75 -10.20 7.87
N PHE A 113 9.00 -9.75 7.73
CA PHE A 113 9.58 -8.76 8.66
C PHE A 113 8.80 -7.44 8.64
N GLY A 114 8.41 -6.95 7.46
CA GLY A 114 7.57 -5.78 7.33
C GLY A 114 6.21 -5.94 8.01
N LEU A 115 5.58 -7.11 7.84
CA LEU A 115 4.31 -7.45 8.50
C LEU A 115 4.40 -7.32 10.02
N TYR A 116 5.47 -7.86 10.63
CA TYR A 116 5.70 -7.75 12.07
C TYR A 116 5.70 -6.28 12.54
N TYR A 117 6.40 -5.41 11.80
CA TYR A 117 6.49 -3.98 12.13
C TYR A 117 5.13 -3.28 12.05
N TYR A 118 4.36 -3.56 11.01
CA TYR A 118 3.02 -2.98 10.83
C TYR A 118 2.03 -3.48 11.89
N LEU A 119 2.11 -4.75 12.26
CA LEU A 119 1.29 -5.31 13.34
C LEU A 119 1.67 -4.71 14.71
N LYS A 120 2.96 -4.45 14.94
CA LYS A 120 3.41 -3.77 16.17
C LYS A 120 2.82 -2.37 16.28
N MET A 121 2.83 -1.59 15.18
CA MET A 121 2.16 -0.28 15.14
C MET A 121 0.66 -0.39 15.40
N ALA A 122 -0.02 -1.32 14.72
CA ALA A 122 -1.45 -1.55 14.90
C ALA A 122 -1.77 -1.91 16.36
N ASN A 123 -0.96 -2.77 16.98
CA ASN A 123 -1.13 -3.15 18.37
C ASN A 123 -1.00 -1.94 19.32
N ALA A 124 0.00 -1.08 19.12
CA ALA A 124 0.15 0.15 19.91
C ALA A 124 -1.09 1.06 19.79
N MET A 125 -1.60 1.24 18.56
CA MET A 125 -2.76 2.10 18.31
C MET A 125 -4.06 1.61 18.95
N PHE A 126 -4.28 0.30 19.01
CA PHE A 126 -5.54 -0.29 19.46
C PHE A 126 -5.49 -0.80 20.90
N MET A 127 -4.35 -1.31 21.36
CA MET A 127 -4.19 -1.93 22.68
C MET A 127 -3.36 -1.09 23.64
N GLY A 128 -2.61 -0.09 23.15
CA GLY A 128 -1.85 0.82 23.97
C GLY A 128 -2.75 1.69 24.83
N GLN A 129 -2.24 2.15 25.97
CA GLN A 129 -2.93 3.12 26.81
C GLN A 129 -2.50 4.54 26.40
N PRO A 130 -3.43 5.45 26.12
CA PRO A 130 -3.08 6.82 25.79
C PRO A 130 -2.55 7.57 27.01
N GLU A 131 -1.49 8.33 26.85
CA GLU A 131 -0.95 9.19 27.90
C GLU A 131 -1.91 10.32 28.26
N GLU A 132 -2.61 10.86 27.26
CA GLU A 132 -3.61 11.91 27.46
C GLU A 132 -5.00 11.43 27.05
N ARG A 133 -6.01 11.77 27.83
CA ARG A 133 -7.42 11.46 27.55
C ARG A 133 -8.08 12.66 26.89
N GLY A 134 -8.56 12.49 25.65
CA GLY A 134 -9.33 13.50 24.93
C GLY A 134 -9.43 13.17 23.44
N LEU A 135 -10.58 13.51 22.84
CA LEU A 135 -10.77 13.37 21.40
C LEU A 135 -9.95 14.42 20.65
N LEU A 136 -9.27 13.98 19.62
CA LEU A 136 -8.45 14.85 18.77
C LEU A 136 -9.34 15.51 17.69
N PRO A 137 -9.38 16.84 17.66
CA PRO A 137 -10.11 17.54 16.61
C PRO A 137 -9.31 17.47 15.29
N VAL A 138 -9.65 16.57 14.38
CA VAL A 138 -9.05 16.51 13.03
C VAL A 138 -9.88 17.36 12.07
N SER A 139 -9.21 18.09 11.16
CA SER A 139 -9.91 18.94 10.19
C SER A 139 -10.73 18.08 9.20
N TRP A 140 -11.90 18.55 8.82
CA TRP A 140 -12.76 17.86 7.85
C TRP A 140 -12.06 17.62 6.51
N THR A 141 -11.27 18.58 6.03
CA THR A 141 -10.53 18.47 4.78
C THR A 141 -9.53 17.32 4.82
N MET A 142 -8.83 17.16 5.95
CA MET A 142 -7.89 16.05 6.13
C MET A 142 -8.63 14.70 6.17
N ARG A 143 -9.74 14.63 6.90
CA ARG A 143 -10.58 13.40 6.93
C ARG A 143 -11.09 13.03 5.55
N ALA A 144 -11.53 14.00 4.75
CA ALA A 144 -11.97 13.76 3.38
C ALA A 144 -10.83 13.22 2.50
N ALA A 145 -9.64 13.82 2.57
CA ALA A 145 -8.47 13.35 1.82
C ALA A 145 -8.05 11.91 2.23
N LEU A 146 -8.02 11.63 3.53
CA LEU A 146 -7.71 10.30 4.06
C LEU A 146 -8.79 9.27 3.70
N ALA A 147 -10.06 9.65 3.70
CA ALA A 147 -11.16 8.79 3.29
C ALA A 147 -11.07 8.43 1.80
N VAL A 148 -10.70 9.38 0.94
CA VAL A 148 -10.50 9.13 -0.50
C VAL A 148 -9.36 8.14 -0.73
N THR A 149 -8.20 8.33 -0.08
CA THR A 149 -7.06 7.41 -0.22
C THR A 149 -7.36 6.04 0.37
N GLY A 150 -8.05 5.98 1.52
CA GLY A 150 -8.50 4.72 2.14
C GLY A 150 -9.52 3.98 1.27
N PHE A 151 -10.50 4.69 0.72
CA PHE A 151 -11.46 4.12 -0.21
C PHE A 151 -10.78 3.58 -1.48
N ALA A 152 -9.84 4.35 -2.07
CA ALA A 152 -9.09 3.90 -3.23
C ALA A 152 -8.31 2.61 -2.92
N THR A 153 -7.66 2.54 -1.76
CA THR A 153 -6.91 1.36 -1.31
C THR A 153 -7.80 0.13 -1.16
N LEU A 154 -8.99 0.30 -0.56
CA LEU A 154 -9.98 -0.78 -0.42
C LEU A 154 -10.58 -1.17 -1.78
N PHE A 155 -10.96 -0.18 -2.59
CA PHE A 155 -11.59 -0.42 -3.88
C PHE A 155 -10.68 -1.20 -4.83
N ILE A 156 -9.39 -0.81 -4.93
CA ILE A 156 -8.39 -1.51 -5.74
C ILE A 156 -8.16 -2.92 -5.20
N GLY A 157 -8.18 -3.09 -3.88
CA GLY A 157 -7.96 -4.39 -3.23
C GLY A 157 -9.09 -5.38 -3.47
N VAL A 158 -10.34 -4.94 -3.31
CA VAL A 158 -11.53 -5.80 -3.40
C VAL A 158 -11.95 -6.05 -4.84
N LEU A 159 -11.73 -5.09 -5.75
CA LEU A 159 -12.08 -5.18 -7.17
C LEU A 159 -10.84 -5.04 -8.06
N PRO A 160 -9.88 -5.96 -7.94
CA PRO A 160 -8.61 -5.86 -8.65
C PRO A 160 -8.76 -5.94 -10.17
N ASP A 161 -9.72 -6.72 -10.67
CA ASP A 161 -9.89 -6.98 -12.10
C ASP A 161 -10.07 -5.70 -12.91
N ARG A 162 -10.92 -4.80 -12.44
CA ARG A 162 -11.15 -3.52 -13.13
C ARG A 162 -9.88 -2.69 -13.22
N PHE A 163 -9.11 -2.71 -12.16
CA PHE A 163 -7.87 -1.97 -12.06
C PHE A 163 -6.74 -2.61 -12.89
N ILE A 164 -6.63 -3.93 -12.84
CA ILE A 164 -5.69 -4.71 -13.64
C ILE A 164 -5.95 -4.50 -15.13
N HIS A 165 -7.22 -4.49 -15.55
CA HIS A 165 -7.60 -4.19 -16.94
C HIS A 165 -7.15 -2.80 -17.40
N LEU A 166 -7.31 -1.76 -16.57
CA LEU A 166 -6.84 -0.41 -16.87
C LEU A 166 -5.32 -0.36 -17.10
N VAL A 167 -4.56 -1.00 -16.22
CA VAL A 167 -3.10 -1.06 -16.33
C VAL A 167 -2.68 -1.87 -17.57
N THR A 168 -3.32 -2.99 -17.83
CA THR A 168 -3.03 -3.82 -19.01
C THR A 168 -3.33 -3.06 -20.30
N TRP A 169 -4.47 -2.37 -20.35
CA TRP A 169 -4.86 -1.56 -21.52
C TRP A 169 -3.87 -0.42 -21.78
N SER A 170 -3.39 0.26 -20.75
CA SER A 170 -2.37 1.29 -20.87
C SER A 170 -1.04 0.75 -21.44
N LEU A 171 -0.65 -0.47 -21.06
CA LEU A 171 0.54 -1.14 -21.59
C LEU A 171 0.39 -1.49 -23.08
N VAL A 172 -0.77 -1.98 -23.50
CA VAL A 172 -1.06 -2.30 -24.92
C VAL A 172 -0.95 -1.04 -25.79
N ILE A 173 -1.44 0.11 -25.30
CA ILE A 173 -1.34 1.39 -26.01
C ILE A 173 0.12 1.84 -26.17
N VAL A 174 0.95 1.63 -25.14
CA VAL A 174 2.37 2.00 -25.18
C VAL A 174 3.18 1.08 -26.08
N GLN A 175 2.87 -0.22 -26.12
CA GLN A 175 3.59 -1.21 -26.93
C GLN A 175 3.16 -1.19 -28.41
N ASN A 176 1.92 -0.79 -28.72
CA ASN A 176 1.40 -0.68 -30.07
C ASN A 176 0.89 0.73 -30.38
N PRO A 177 1.78 1.66 -30.74
CA PRO A 177 1.38 3.02 -31.14
C PRO A 177 0.46 3.08 -32.36
N VAL A 178 0.43 2.02 -33.19
CA VAL A 178 -0.46 1.91 -34.38
C VAL A 178 -1.92 1.67 -33.94
N ALA A 179 -2.19 1.05 -32.82
CA ALA A 179 -3.54 0.88 -32.26
C ALA A 179 -4.20 2.22 -31.86
N ARG A 180 -3.42 3.29 -31.79
CA ARG A 180 -3.86 4.65 -31.44
C ARG A 180 -4.67 5.35 -32.53
N VAL A 181 -4.62 4.85 -33.76
CA VAL A 181 -5.19 5.53 -34.97
C VAL A 181 -6.53 4.92 -35.41
N MET A 182 -6.97 3.83 -34.78
CA MET A 182 -8.16 3.09 -35.21
C MET A 182 -9.37 3.22 -34.27
N HIS A 183 -9.37 4.22 -33.35
CA HIS A 183 -10.57 4.53 -32.55
C HIS A 183 -10.87 6.03 -32.53
#